data_ba53ffa9f89d61d7b203f91a21f51233
#
_entry.id   ba53ffa9f89d61d7b203f91a21f51233
#
_cell.length_a   1.000
_cell.length_b   1.000
_cell.length_c   1.000
_cell.angle_alpha   90.00
_cell.angle_beta   90.00
_cell.angle_gamma   90.00
#
_symmetry.space_group_name_H-M   'P 1'
#
loop_
_entity.id
_entity.type
_entity.pdbx_description
1 polymer ?
#
loop_
_entity_poly.entity_id
_entity_poly.type
_entity_poly.pdbx_seq_one_letter_code
_entity_poly.pdbx_strand_id
1 'polypeptide(L)'
;MTGARPEQAVLTRDTDMSKTAETKAVIEGMVDGLNDHRIGDIGEFFAQSFRWMGNAGCGTKPDLQAFQDNWQKPFQAAFHDKVCVDEARLYMGEWAAAFGRQEATHRGTFMGIEPTGKRIEIRYMDFWKVEDGRITDNYVMVDFPHVLAQLGVDCFNGEGWEAFDRGDKEPPKP
;
A
#
# COMPACT_ATOMS: atom_id res chain seq x y z
N MET A 1 -21.82 -33.77 4.15
CA MET A 1 -20.47 -33.87 3.55
C MET A 1 -19.71 -32.63 3.97
N THR A 2 -18.95 -32.73 5.04
CA THR A 2 -18.08 -31.65 5.55
C THR A 2 -16.80 -31.69 4.71
N GLY A 3 -16.74 -30.81 3.70
CA GLY A 3 -15.51 -30.58 2.97
C GLY A 3 -14.48 -29.97 3.91
N ALA A 4 -13.44 -30.72 4.24
CA ALA A 4 -12.28 -30.20 4.93
C ALA A 4 -11.72 -29.04 4.10
N ARG A 5 -11.60 -27.85 4.70
CA ARG A 5 -10.85 -26.75 4.09
C ARG A 5 -9.43 -27.27 3.83
N PRO A 6 -8.87 -27.06 2.63
CA PRO A 6 -7.46 -27.35 2.43
C PRO A 6 -6.68 -26.60 3.51
N GLU A 7 -5.82 -27.33 4.21
CA GLU A 7 -4.91 -26.79 5.19
C GLU A 7 -4.05 -25.77 4.46
N GLN A 8 -4.41 -24.50 4.58
CA GLN A 8 -3.58 -23.42 4.09
C GLN A 8 -2.31 -23.46 4.93
N ALA A 9 -1.20 -23.81 4.30
CA ALA A 9 0.09 -23.71 4.94
C ALA A 9 0.28 -22.26 5.40
N VAL A 10 -0.02 -21.99 6.66
CA VAL A 10 0.37 -20.74 7.30
C VAL A 10 1.88 -20.67 7.16
N LEU A 11 2.41 -19.55 6.68
CA LEU A 11 3.84 -19.27 6.60
C LEU A 11 4.43 -19.14 8.01
N THR A 12 4.36 -20.20 8.81
CA THR A 12 5.15 -20.38 10.02
C THR A 12 6.47 -21.04 9.61
N ARG A 13 7.29 -20.34 8.87
CA ARG A 13 8.61 -20.85 8.54
C ARG A 13 9.62 -20.36 9.54
N ASP A 14 10.55 -21.25 9.87
CA ASP A 14 11.87 -20.84 10.35
C ASP A 14 12.45 -19.92 9.28
N THR A 15 12.31 -18.64 9.50
CA THR A 15 12.75 -17.63 8.56
C THR A 15 14.26 -17.54 8.64
N ASP A 16 14.93 -17.65 7.51
CA ASP A 16 16.39 -17.45 7.47
C ASP A 16 16.72 -15.99 7.82
N MET A 17 17.03 -15.76 9.08
CA MET A 17 17.33 -14.43 9.62
C MET A 17 18.59 -13.81 8.99
N SER A 18 19.45 -14.62 8.31
CA SER A 18 20.61 -14.08 7.58
C SER A 18 20.22 -13.14 6.44
N LYS A 19 19.00 -13.29 5.89
CA LYS A 19 18.44 -12.44 4.83
C LYS A 19 17.93 -11.08 5.33
N THR A 20 17.71 -10.91 6.63
CA THR A 20 17.08 -9.71 7.20
C THR A 20 17.82 -8.42 6.85
N ALA A 21 19.15 -8.43 6.88
CA ALA A 21 19.94 -7.24 6.59
C ALA A 21 19.84 -6.84 5.10
N GLU A 22 19.83 -7.82 4.19
CA GLU A 22 19.64 -7.58 2.75
C GLU A 22 18.25 -7.01 2.48
N THR A 23 17.21 -7.66 3.03
CA THR A 23 15.81 -7.21 2.93
C THR A 23 15.66 -5.77 3.42
N LYS A 24 16.24 -5.46 4.57
CA LYS A 24 16.23 -4.11 5.14
C LYS A 24 16.86 -3.11 4.17
N ALA A 25 18.06 -3.39 3.66
CA ALA A 25 18.75 -2.48 2.76
C ALA A 25 17.96 -2.20 1.47
N VAL A 26 17.34 -3.22 0.88
CA VAL A 26 16.50 -3.09 -0.33
C VAL A 26 15.29 -2.20 -0.06
N ILE A 27 14.56 -2.46 1.01
CA ILE A 27 13.35 -1.72 1.33
C ILE A 27 13.65 -0.27 1.73
N GLU A 28 14.68 -0.03 2.55
CA GLU A 28 15.08 1.34 2.91
C GLU A 28 15.53 2.12 1.68
N GLY A 29 16.33 1.53 0.80
CA GLY A 29 16.74 2.17 -0.45
C GLY A 29 15.57 2.50 -1.37
N MET A 30 14.58 1.61 -1.47
CA MET A 30 13.36 1.85 -2.25
C MET A 30 12.53 3.01 -1.66
N VAL A 31 12.33 3.06 -0.35
CA VAL A 31 11.57 4.14 0.32
C VAL A 31 12.30 5.48 0.19
N ASP A 32 13.61 5.51 0.35
CA ASP A 32 14.41 6.71 0.12
C ASP A 32 14.26 7.22 -1.32
N GLY A 33 14.31 6.29 -2.30
CA GLY A 33 14.05 6.62 -3.70
C GLY A 33 12.66 7.20 -3.96
N LEU A 34 11.63 6.67 -3.28
CA LEU A 34 10.27 7.22 -3.34
C LEU A 34 10.19 8.63 -2.75
N ASN A 35 10.82 8.87 -1.60
CA ASN A 35 10.82 10.16 -0.93
C ASN A 35 11.66 11.21 -1.66
N ASP A 36 12.69 10.78 -2.37
CA ASP A 36 13.49 11.63 -3.27
C ASP A 36 12.79 11.87 -4.63
N HIS A 37 11.59 11.34 -4.81
CA HIS A 37 10.81 11.43 -6.05
C HIS A 37 11.50 10.83 -7.30
N ARG A 38 12.43 9.88 -7.11
CA ARG A 38 13.16 9.18 -8.17
C ARG A 38 12.37 8.04 -8.80
N ILE A 39 11.15 8.31 -9.25
CA ILE A 39 10.19 7.29 -9.69
C ILE A 39 10.70 6.44 -10.86
N GLY A 40 11.44 7.04 -11.79
CA GLY A 40 12.01 6.30 -12.92
C GLY A 40 13.06 5.28 -12.50
N ASP A 41 13.75 5.55 -11.42
CA ASP A 41 14.93 4.77 -10.98
C ASP A 41 14.59 3.69 -9.97
N ILE A 42 13.46 3.80 -9.25
CA ILE A 42 13.10 2.79 -8.24
C ILE A 42 12.83 1.40 -8.82
N GLY A 43 12.66 1.28 -10.14
CA GLY A 43 12.57 -0.01 -10.83
C GLY A 43 13.78 -0.93 -10.57
N GLU A 44 14.92 -0.37 -10.21
CA GLU A 44 16.12 -1.14 -9.82
C GLU A 44 15.92 -2.01 -8.59
N PHE A 45 15.00 -1.64 -7.69
CA PHE A 45 14.68 -2.40 -6.48
C PHE A 45 13.73 -3.57 -6.73
N PHE A 46 13.11 -3.65 -7.90
CA PHE A 46 12.08 -4.64 -8.21
C PHE A 46 12.58 -5.69 -9.22
N ALA A 47 12.13 -6.93 -9.03
CA ALA A 47 12.30 -7.98 -10.04
C ALA A 47 11.38 -7.69 -11.25
N GLN A 48 11.77 -8.13 -12.45
CA GLN A 48 10.90 -8.02 -13.63
C GLN A 48 9.59 -8.82 -13.46
N SER A 49 9.66 -9.93 -12.74
CA SER A 49 8.51 -10.77 -12.36
C SER A 49 7.76 -10.27 -11.12
N PHE A 50 8.04 -9.05 -10.68
CA PHE A 50 7.38 -8.42 -9.53
C PHE A 50 5.86 -8.50 -9.64
N ARG A 51 5.21 -8.87 -8.55
CA ARG A 51 3.75 -8.89 -8.44
C ARG A 51 3.28 -7.90 -7.38
N TRP A 52 2.28 -7.14 -7.73
CA TRP A 52 1.67 -6.17 -6.82
C TRP A 52 0.22 -6.54 -6.54
N MET A 53 -0.09 -6.89 -5.30
CA MET A 53 -1.40 -7.32 -4.83
C MET A 53 -2.05 -6.21 -4.02
N GLY A 54 -2.73 -5.30 -4.71
CA GLY A 54 -3.46 -4.21 -4.08
C GLY A 54 -4.91 -4.56 -3.76
N ASN A 55 -5.50 -3.81 -2.83
CA ASN A 55 -6.92 -3.94 -2.47
C ASN A 55 -7.85 -3.37 -3.56
N ALA A 56 -9.16 -3.42 -3.29
CA ALA A 56 -10.16 -2.81 -4.17
C ALA A 56 -9.86 -1.33 -4.40
N GLY A 57 -10.02 -0.89 -5.64
CA GLY A 57 -9.68 0.45 -6.12
C GLY A 57 -8.31 0.53 -6.81
N CYS A 58 -7.31 -0.24 -6.40
CA CYS A 58 -6.03 -0.31 -7.11
C CYS A 58 -5.81 -1.64 -7.84
N GLY A 59 -6.42 -2.74 -7.37
CA GLY A 59 -6.33 -4.05 -8.02
C GLY A 59 -4.93 -4.67 -7.99
N THR A 60 -4.72 -5.73 -8.76
CA THR A 60 -3.44 -6.43 -8.85
C THR A 60 -2.70 -6.09 -10.14
N LYS A 61 -1.37 -6.14 -10.08
CA LYS A 61 -0.48 -5.95 -11.24
C LYS A 61 0.43 -7.17 -11.36
N PRO A 62 0.46 -7.85 -12.52
CA PRO A 62 1.15 -9.13 -12.67
C PRO A 62 2.67 -9.01 -12.81
N ASP A 63 3.17 -7.82 -13.15
CA ASP A 63 4.58 -7.55 -13.37
C ASP A 63 4.93 -6.09 -13.10
N LEU A 64 6.22 -5.78 -13.14
CA LEU A 64 6.76 -4.45 -12.90
C LEU A 64 6.24 -3.41 -13.90
N GLN A 65 6.12 -3.77 -15.18
CA GLN A 65 5.65 -2.83 -16.20
C GLN A 65 4.19 -2.43 -15.95
N ALA A 66 3.33 -3.42 -15.67
CA ALA A 66 1.92 -3.17 -15.35
C ALA A 66 1.76 -2.35 -14.06
N PHE A 67 2.61 -2.60 -13.05
CA PHE A 67 2.64 -1.79 -11.84
C PHE A 67 3.00 -0.33 -12.14
N GLN A 68 4.07 -0.11 -12.90
CA GLN A 68 4.53 1.24 -13.24
C GLN A 68 3.49 2.01 -14.07
N ASP A 69 2.93 1.38 -15.10
CA ASP A 69 2.02 2.06 -16.03
C ASP A 69 0.62 2.27 -15.46
N ASN A 70 0.09 1.28 -14.71
CA ASN A 70 -1.30 1.28 -14.28
C ASN A 70 -1.50 1.69 -12.79
N TRP A 71 -0.42 1.92 -12.05
CA TRP A 71 -0.50 2.41 -10.68
C TRP A 71 0.51 3.51 -10.39
N GLN A 72 1.81 3.24 -10.49
CA GLN A 72 2.85 4.15 -10.03
C GLN A 72 2.81 5.51 -10.73
N LYS A 73 2.81 5.53 -12.06
CA LYS A 73 2.78 6.77 -12.86
C LYS A 73 1.47 7.56 -12.67
N PRO A 74 0.27 6.94 -12.77
CA PRO A 74 -0.98 7.65 -12.51
C PRO A 74 -1.07 8.20 -11.07
N PHE A 75 -0.65 7.41 -10.09
CA PHE A 75 -0.64 7.83 -8.70
C PHE A 75 0.33 8.99 -8.46
N GLN A 76 1.51 8.94 -9.06
CA GLN A 76 2.48 10.02 -9.02
C GLN A 76 1.94 11.30 -9.70
N ALA A 77 1.22 11.17 -10.79
CA ALA A 77 0.61 12.33 -11.47
C ALA A 77 -0.43 13.01 -10.58
N ALA A 78 -1.20 12.22 -9.79
CA ALA A 78 -2.18 12.76 -8.86
C ALA A 78 -1.54 13.39 -7.60
N PHE A 79 -0.41 12.83 -7.13
CA PHE A 79 0.22 13.12 -5.84
C PHE A 79 1.75 13.25 -5.96
N HIS A 80 2.22 14.16 -6.81
CA HIS A 80 3.65 14.25 -7.17
C HIS A 80 4.58 14.67 -6.02
N ASP A 81 4.05 15.35 -5.01
CA ASP A 81 4.77 15.80 -3.81
C ASP A 81 4.62 14.86 -2.61
N LYS A 82 4.20 13.61 -2.86
CA LYS A 82 3.98 12.64 -1.78
C LYS A 82 5.26 12.30 -1.05
N VAL A 83 5.15 12.17 0.26
CA VAL A 83 6.22 11.71 1.16
C VAL A 83 5.69 10.56 2.00
N CYS A 84 6.44 9.46 2.06
CA CYS A 84 6.15 8.31 2.93
C CYS A 84 6.60 8.62 4.35
N VAL A 85 5.68 8.48 5.30
CA VAL A 85 5.90 8.63 6.74
C VAL A 85 5.49 7.32 7.40
N ASP A 86 6.42 6.38 7.49
CA ASP A 86 6.19 5.11 8.15
C ASP A 86 6.16 5.29 9.68
N GLU A 87 5.15 4.74 10.32
CA GLU A 87 5.08 4.67 11.79
C GLU A 87 5.91 3.49 12.31
N ALA A 88 5.95 2.39 11.56
CA ALA A 88 6.82 1.27 11.84
C ALA A 88 7.24 0.54 10.55
N ARG A 89 8.44 -0.01 10.57
CA ARG A 89 8.94 -1.01 9.61
C ARG A 89 9.45 -2.22 10.37
N LEU A 90 9.09 -3.39 9.87
CA LEU A 90 9.51 -4.68 10.42
C LEU A 90 10.25 -5.45 9.35
N TYR A 91 11.31 -6.15 9.75
CA TYR A 91 12.13 -6.94 8.85
C TYR A 91 12.34 -8.32 9.44
N MET A 92 12.05 -9.37 8.67
CA MET A 92 12.17 -10.74 9.12
C MET A 92 12.51 -11.66 7.94
N GLY A 93 13.78 -12.02 7.82
CA GLY A 93 14.28 -12.83 6.72
C GLY A 93 14.03 -12.16 5.37
N GLU A 94 13.33 -12.83 4.48
CA GLU A 94 12.96 -12.35 3.13
C GLU A 94 11.77 -11.38 3.14
N TRP A 95 11.16 -11.15 4.30
CA TRP A 95 9.96 -10.32 4.40
C TRP A 95 10.22 -9.01 5.13
N ALA A 96 9.55 -7.98 4.64
CA ALA A 96 9.40 -6.72 5.34
C ALA A 96 7.93 -6.33 5.41
N ALA A 97 7.59 -5.56 6.42
CA ALA A 97 6.28 -4.93 6.53
C ALA A 97 6.43 -3.49 7.01
N ALA A 98 5.53 -2.63 6.57
CA ALA A 98 5.39 -1.28 7.11
C ALA A 98 3.92 -0.90 7.21
N PHE A 99 3.65 0.02 8.10
CA PHE A 99 2.40 0.77 8.10
C PHE A 99 2.70 2.23 8.41
N GLY A 100 1.88 3.09 7.86
CA GLY A 100 2.06 4.52 7.98
C GLY A 100 1.12 5.27 7.05
N ARG A 101 1.56 6.42 6.62
CA ARG A 101 0.84 7.25 5.69
C ARG A 101 1.77 7.89 4.67
N GLN A 102 1.21 8.23 3.53
CA GLN A 102 1.81 9.22 2.63
C GLN A 102 1.10 10.54 2.86
N GLU A 103 1.84 11.62 2.89
CA GLU A 103 1.32 12.98 2.91
C GLU A 103 1.53 13.60 1.54
N ALA A 104 0.47 14.13 0.95
CA ALA A 104 0.51 14.62 -0.42
C ALA A 104 -0.49 15.75 -0.66
N THR A 105 -0.29 16.52 -1.73
CA THR A 105 -1.28 17.45 -2.25
C THR A 105 -1.99 16.85 -3.46
N HIS A 106 -3.32 16.83 -3.46
CA HIS A 106 -4.12 16.36 -4.58
C HIS A 106 -4.07 17.35 -5.74
N ARG A 107 -3.22 17.07 -6.74
CA ARG A 107 -2.94 17.98 -7.85
C ARG A 107 -3.26 17.41 -9.24
N GLY A 108 -3.58 16.12 -9.36
CA GLY A 108 -4.02 15.48 -10.59
C GLY A 108 -5.32 14.72 -10.37
N THR A 109 -6.01 14.33 -11.44
CA THR A 109 -7.24 13.53 -11.35
C THR A 109 -6.98 12.21 -10.63
N PHE A 110 -7.77 11.90 -9.59
CA PHE A 110 -7.68 10.67 -8.83
C PHE A 110 -9.06 10.03 -8.66
N MET A 111 -9.22 8.80 -9.16
CA MET A 111 -10.50 8.04 -9.12
C MET A 111 -11.70 8.87 -9.59
N GLY A 112 -11.51 9.64 -10.67
CA GLY A 112 -12.56 10.48 -11.26
C GLY A 112 -12.80 11.82 -10.56
N ILE A 113 -12.04 12.12 -9.50
CA ILE A 113 -12.09 13.41 -8.80
C ILE A 113 -11.05 14.34 -9.38
N GLU A 114 -11.49 15.51 -9.85
CA GLU A 114 -10.60 16.57 -10.34
C GLU A 114 -9.72 17.14 -9.22
N PRO A 115 -8.54 17.71 -9.56
CA PRO A 115 -7.60 18.25 -8.58
C PRO A 115 -8.26 19.24 -7.63
N THR A 116 -8.16 18.98 -6.33
CA THR A 116 -8.75 19.85 -5.30
C THR A 116 -7.75 20.82 -4.68
N GLY A 117 -6.45 20.59 -4.87
CA GLY A 117 -5.39 21.34 -4.19
C GLY A 117 -5.26 21.05 -2.68
N LYS A 118 -6.08 20.16 -2.13
CA LYS A 118 -6.05 19.83 -0.70
C LYS A 118 -4.79 19.03 -0.35
N ARG A 119 -4.21 19.32 0.81
CA ARG A 119 -3.26 18.42 1.47
C ARG A 119 -4.04 17.26 2.08
N ILE A 120 -3.62 16.05 1.82
CA ILE A 120 -4.29 14.83 2.27
C ILE A 120 -3.30 13.83 2.86
N GLU A 121 -3.85 12.91 3.62
CA GLU A 121 -3.18 11.76 4.20
C GLU A 121 -3.68 10.48 3.54
N ILE A 122 -2.76 9.63 3.09
CA ILE A 122 -3.05 8.36 2.43
C ILE A 122 -2.48 7.25 3.30
N ARG A 123 -3.32 6.62 4.12
CA ARG A 123 -2.91 5.53 5.02
C ARG A 123 -2.66 4.26 4.23
N TYR A 124 -1.63 3.51 4.63
CA TYR A 124 -1.30 2.24 3.99
C TYR A 124 -0.71 1.22 4.97
N MET A 125 -0.77 -0.04 4.54
CA MET A 125 -0.02 -1.16 5.09
C MET A 125 0.58 -1.93 3.93
N ASP A 126 1.85 -2.25 4.02
CA ASP A 126 2.60 -2.96 3.00
C ASP A 126 3.30 -4.19 3.58
N PHE A 127 3.34 -5.26 2.77
CA PHE A 127 4.20 -6.40 2.97
C PHE A 127 4.99 -6.64 1.70
N TRP A 128 6.30 -6.69 1.81
CA TRP A 128 7.19 -6.97 0.67
C TRP A 128 7.91 -8.28 0.88
N LYS A 129 8.11 -9.02 -0.21
CA LYS A 129 9.03 -10.13 -0.26
C LYS A 129 10.26 -9.74 -1.07
N VAL A 130 11.44 -10.02 -0.55
CA VAL A 130 12.73 -9.77 -1.20
C VAL A 130 13.42 -11.09 -1.48
N GLU A 131 13.79 -11.32 -2.73
CA GLU A 131 14.56 -12.48 -3.17
C GLU A 131 15.69 -11.98 -4.08
N ASP A 132 16.89 -12.49 -3.87
CA ASP A 132 18.10 -12.13 -4.63
C ASP A 132 18.30 -10.60 -4.77
N GLY A 133 18.13 -9.89 -3.66
CA GLY A 133 18.32 -8.44 -3.59
C GLY A 133 17.26 -7.60 -4.31
N ARG A 134 16.10 -8.19 -4.66
CA ARG A 134 15.00 -7.51 -5.35
C ARG A 134 13.65 -7.84 -4.74
N ILE A 135 12.75 -6.86 -4.79
CA ILE A 135 11.36 -7.04 -4.37
C ILE A 135 10.63 -7.85 -5.43
N THR A 136 10.11 -9.02 -5.04
CA THR A 136 9.36 -9.94 -5.92
C THR A 136 7.86 -9.84 -5.73
N ASP A 137 7.42 -9.51 -4.53
CA ASP A 137 5.99 -9.37 -4.20
C ASP A 137 5.76 -8.16 -3.30
N ASN A 138 4.63 -7.51 -3.50
CA ASN A 138 4.13 -6.50 -2.58
C ASN A 138 2.63 -6.69 -2.38
N TYR A 139 2.23 -6.91 -1.14
CA TYR A 139 0.84 -6.90 -0.71
C TYR A 139 0.56 -5.55 -0.05
N VAL A 140 -0.37 -4.79 -0.59
CA VAL A 140 -0.65 -3.43 -0.11
C VAL A 140 -2.13 -3.22 0.18
N MET A 141 -2.39 -2.55 1.28
CA MET A 141 -3.69 -2.02 1.63
C MET A 141 -3.59 -0.51 1.70
N VAL A 142 -4.35 0.18 0.87
CA VAL A 142 -4.50 1.64 0.89
C VAL A 142 -5.90 1.98 1.37
N ASP A 143 -6.01 2.87 2.34
CA ASP A 143 -7.30 3.32 2.87
C ASP A 143 -7.95 4.34 1.93
N PHE A 144 -8.48 3.85 0.80
CA PHE A 144 -9.17 4.70 -0.17
C PHE A 144 -10.42 5.38 0.40
N PRO A 145 -11.26 4.74 1.24
CA PRO A 145 -12.36 5.44 1.85
C PRO A 145 -11.92 6.70 2.62
N HIS A 146 -10.82 6.62 3.36
CA HIS A 146 -10.26 7.77 4.06
C HIS A 146 -9.77 8.86 3.10
N VAL A 147 -9.07 8.47 2.02
CA VAL A 147 -8.63 9.43 0.98
C VAL A 147 -9.82 10.10 0.33
N LEU A 148 -10.83 9.33 -0.09
CA LEU A 148 -12.02 9.82 -0.78
C LEU A 148 -12.83 10.76 0.12
N ALA A 149 -12.96 10.45 1.42
CA ALA A 149 -13.63 11.32 2.39
C ALA A 149 -12.96 12.69 2.51
N GLN A 150 -11.63 12.76 2.53
CA GLN A 150 -10.87 14.01 2.51
C GLN A 150 -11.12 14.82 1.23
N LEU A 151 -11.38 14.12 0.11
CA LEU A 151 -11.71 14.72 -1.18
C LEU A 151 -13.19 15.04 -1.35
N GLY A 152 -14.03 14.71 -0.36
CA GLY A 152 -15.45 15.06 -0.33
C GLY A 152 -16.39 13.96 -0.83
N VAL A 153 -15.91 12.71 -0.93
CA VAL A 153 -16.70 11.55 -1.34
C VAL A 153 -16.85 10.58 -0.16
N ASP A 154 -18.09 10.39 0.29
CA ASP A 154 -18.42 9.39 1.31
C ASP A 154 -18.74 8.05 0.64
N CYS A 155 -17.82 7.09 0.74
CA CYS A 155 -17.99 5.74 0.18
C CYS A 155 -19.05 4.89 0.90
N PHE A 156 -19.44 5.29 2.10
CA PHE A 156 -20.37 4.52 2.94
C PHE A 156 -21.75 5.15 3.04
N ASN A 157 -22.00 6.30 2.36
CA ASN A 157 -23.28 7.01 2.36
C ASN A 157 -23.82 7.29 3.78
N GLY A 158 -22.92 7.65 4.70
CA GLY A 158 -23.28 7.88 6.11
C GLY A 158 -23.47 6.61 6.94
N GLU A 159 -23.30 5.41 6.34
CA GLU A 159 -23.47 4.13 7.01
C GLU A 159 -22.17 3.56 7.62
N GLY A 160 -21.05 4.29 7.49
CA GLY A 160 -19.79 3.91 8.14
C GLY A 160 -19.93 3.83 9.67
N TRP A 161 -19.27 2.85 10.28
CA TRP A 161 -19.42 2.59 11.73
C TRP A 161 -18.85 3.71 12.60
N GLU A 162 -18.03 4.61 12.05
CA GLU A 162 -17.62 5.84 12.72
C GLU A 162 -18.81 6.75 13.12
N ALA A 163 -19.98 6.53 12.51
CA ALA A 163 -21.23 7.18 12.92
C ALA A 163 -21.64 6.84 14.36
N PHE A 164 -21.27 5.63 14.84
CA PHE A 164 -21.50 5.25 16.24
C PHE A 164 -20.58 6.02 17.20
N ASP A 165 -19.32 6.23 16.81
CA ASP A 165 -18.34 6.96 17.62
C ASP A 165 -18.71 8.43 17.76
N ARG A 166 -19.35 9.00 16.75
CA ARG A 166 -19.83 10.39 16.73
C ARG A 166 -21.21 10.55 17.41
N GLY A 167 -21.90 9.44 17.70
CA GLY A 167 -23.26 9.47 18.24
C GLY A 167 -24.34 9.80 17.19
N ASP A 168 -24.01 9.75 15.90
CA ASP A 168 -24.96 9.96 14.79
C ASP A 168 -25.94 8.79 14.66
N LYS A 169 -25.57 7.62 15.15
CA LYS A 169 -26.33 6.36 15.13
C LYS A 169 -26.17 5.58 16.43
N GLU A 170 -27.21 4.84 16.82
CA GLU A 170 -27.10 3.86 17.88
C GLU A 170 -26.52 2.54 17.34
N PRO A 171 -25.57 1.90 18.06
CA PRO A 171 -25.09 0.57 17.70
C PRO A 171 -26.23 -0.43 17.60
N PRO A 172 -26.18 -1.42 16.67
CA PRO A 172 -27.15 -2.49 16.63
C PRO A 172 -27.25 -3.21 17.99
N LYS A 173 -28.46 -3.45 18.44
CA LYS A 173 -28.64 -4.26 19.65
C LYS A 173 -28.44 -5.74 19.30
N PRO A 174 -27.76 -6.52 20.13
CA PRO A 174 -27.54 -7.95 19.90
C PRO A 174 -28.85 -8.75 19.90
#